data_c0202c5e9071d8abd2bfbb112a4f9d48
#
_entry.id   c0202c5e9071d8abd2bfbb112a4f9d48
#
_cell.length_a   1.000
_cell.length_b   1.000
_cell.length_c   1.000
_cell.angle_alpha   90.00
_cell.angle_beta   90.00
_cell.angle_gamma   90.00
#
_symmetry.space_group_name_H-M   'P 1'
#
loop_
_entity.id
_entity.type
_entity.pdbx_description
1 polymer ?
#
loop_
_entity_poly.entity_id
_entity_poly.type
_entity_poly.pdbx_seq_one_letter_code
_entity_poly.pdbx_strand_id
1 'polypeptide(L)'
;MSFERVLLAFLAAFVLLAGVACLVAPASVVRQAGLSATPSGATEIRAFYGGLQVGVGCFLLWCMRERRLIFAGLLLEAFAVGGVGIARVLGMLVDHAPTAYHLTNLAVEVTTVVLVAVAFSRRRRPADGAADLA
;
A
#
# COMPACT_ATOMS: atom_id res chain seq x y z
N MET A 1 1.89 -11.26 18.82
CA MET A 1 1.86 -11.18 17.33
C MET A 1 3.17 -10.55 16.90
N SER A 2 3.82 -11.06 15.83
CA SER A 2 5.05 -10.45 15.30
C SER A 2 4.74 -9.12 14.60
N PHE A 3 5.71 -8.19 14.58
CA PHE A 3 5.58 -6.87 13.95
C PHE A 3 5.13 -6.99 12.49
N GLU A 4 5.72 -7.93 11.74
CA GLU A 4 5.44 -8.16 10.32
C GLU A 4 3.97 -8.56 10.10
N ARG A 5 3.42 -9.37 11.01
CA ARG A 5 2.02 -9.80 10.92
C ARG A 5 1.06 -8.65 11.23
N VAL A 6 1.38 -7.83 12.21
CA VAL A 6 0.59 -6.63 12.55
C VAL A 6 0.62 -5.63 11.39
N LEU A 7 1.81 -5.38 10.85
CA LEU A 7 1.98 -4.49 9.70
C LEU A 7 1.18 -4.98 8.50
N LEU A 8 1.28 -6.28 8.15
CA LEU A 8 0.55 -6.84 7.02
C LEU A 8 -0.97 -6.76 7.23
N ALA A 9 -1.47 -7.01 8.45
CA ALA A 9 -2.89 -6.88 8.77
C ALA A 9 -3.38 -5.43 8.60
N PHE A 10 -2.59 -4.47 9.07
CA PHE A 10 -2.90 -3.05 8.93
C PHE A 10 -2.96 -2.64 7.45
N LEU A 11 -1.97 -3.03 6.65
CA LEU A 11 -1.92 -2.73 5.22
C LEU A 11 -3.08 -3.40 4.47
N ALA A 12 -3.41 -4.65 4.78
CA ALA A 12 -4.55 -5.35 4.19
C ALA A 12 -5.87 -4.62 4.49
N ALA A 13 -6.08 -4.22 5.75
CA ALA A 13 -7.28 -3.47 6.14
C ALA A 13 -7.35 -2.12 5.43
N PHE A 14 -6.24 -1.38 5.36
CA PHE A 14 -6.17 -0.08 4.69
C PHE A 14 -6.51 -0.18 3.21
N VAL A 15 -5.90 -1.13 2.48
CA VAL A 15 -6.13 -1.34 1.05
C VAL A 15 -7.55 -1.80 0.78
N LEU A 16 -8.11 -2.70 1.62
CA LEU A 16 -9.51 -3.12 1.50
C LEU A 16 -10.48 -1.96 1.68
N LEU A 17 -10.28 -1.14 2.71
CA LEU A 17 -11.14 0.01 2.98
C LEU A 17 -11.08 1.03 1.84
N ALA A 18 -9.88 1.32 1.32
CA ALA A 18 -9.70 2.21 0.18
C ALA A 18 -10.38 1.64 -1.09
N GLY A 19 -10.21 0.34 -1.34
CA GLY A 19 -10.88 -0.34 -2.45
C GLY A 19 -12.40 -0.30 -2.35
N VAL A 20 -12.96 -0.61 -1.19
CA VAL A 20 -14.41 -0.52 -0.94
C VAL A 20 -14.92 0.91 -1.12
N ALA A 21 -14.19 1.92 -0.65
CA ALA A 21 -14.56 3.32 -0.86
C ALA A 21 -14.63 3.68 -2.36
N CYS A 22 -13.69 3.20 -3.17
CA CYS A 22 -13.72 3.38 -4.62
C CYS A 22 -14.87 2.63 -5.30
N LEU A 23 -15.27 1.46 -4.78
CA LEU A 23 -16.42 0.72 -5.30
C LEU A 23 -17.74 1.43 -5.00
N VAL A 24 -17.92 1.92 -3.77
CA VAL A 24 -19.19 2.49 -3.29
C VAL A 24 -19.34 3.94 -3.75
N ALA A 25 -18.30 4.76 -3.63
CA ALA A 25 -18.36 6.20 -3.86
C ALA A 25 -17.22 6.72 -4.77
N PRO A 26 -17.09 6.21 -6.02
CA PRO A 26 -15.95 6.51 -6.91
C PRO A 26 -15.79 8.02 -7.15
N ALA A 27 -16.88 8.73 -7.43
CA ALA A 27 -16.82 10.17 -7.69
C ALA A 27 -16.36 10.99 -6.48
N SER A 28 -16.69 10.56 -5.27
CA SER A 28 -16.26 11.25 -4.04
C SER A 28 -14.78 11.04 -3.76
N VAL A 29 -14.26 9.84 -4.04
CA VAL A 29 -12.83 9.53 -3.86
C VAL A 29 -11.97 10.34 -4.81
N VAL A 30 -12.29 10.33 -6.12
CA VAL A 30 -11.44 11.02 -7.12
C VAL A 30 -11.55 12.54 -7.06
N ARG A 31 -12.65 13.07 -6.51
CA ARG A 31 -12.80 14.52 -6.30
C ARG A 31 -11.71 15.10 -5.39
N GLN A 32 -11.23 14.33 -4.41
CA GLN A 32 -10.13 14.74 -3.54
C GLN A 32 -8.82 14.92 -4.31
N ALA A 33 -8.65 14.22 -5.42
CA ALA A 33 -7.53 14.40 -6.34
C ALA A 33 -7.77 15.50 -7.40
N GLY A 34 -8.88 16.26 -7.30
CA GLY A 34 -9.24 17.27 -8.29
C GLY A 34 -9.87 16.70 -9.57
N LEU A 35 -10.25 15.43 -9.58
CA LEU A 35 -10.83 14.78 -10.75
C LEU A 35 -12.37 14.76 -10.68
N SER A 36 -12.99 14.79 -11.86
CA SER A 36 -14.42 14.54 -12.03
C SER A 36 -14.63 13.22 -12.79
N ALA A 37 -15.64 12.46 -12.40
CA ALA A 37 -15.95 11.18 -13.04
C ALA A 37 -17.24 11.27 -13.84
N THR A 38 -17.18 10.94 -15.13
CA THR A 38 -18.35 10.61 -15.95
C THR A 38 -18.91 9.24 -15.51
N PRO A 39 -20.13 8.83 -15.90
CA PRO A 39 -20.64 7.49 -15.61
C PRO A 39 -19.69 6.36 -16.06
N SER A 40 -19.10 6.48 -17.26
CA SER A 40 -18.09 5.52 -17.75
C SER A 40 -16.81 5.58 -16.91
N GLY A 41 -16.30 6.78 -16.61
CA GLY A 41 -15.13 6.95 -15.74
C GLY A 41 -15.35 6.39 -14.33
N ALA A 42 -16.56 6.50 -13.78
CA ALA A 42 -16.90 5.88 -12.50
C ALA A 42 -16.80 4.35 -12.55
N THR A 43 -17.14 3.73 -13.68
CA THR A 43 -16.97 2.29 -13.89
C THR A 43 -15.48 1.90 -13.89
N GLU A 44 -14.63 2.66 -14.59
CA GLU A 44 -13.19 2.42 -14.59
C GLU A 44 -12.56 2.60 -13.20
N ILE A 45 -13.00 3.61 -12.45
CA ILE A 45 -12.53 3.82 -11.07
C ILE A 45 -12.92 2.63 -10.19
N ARG A 46 -14.16 2.12 -10.32
CA ARG A 46 -14.58 0.91 -9.59
C ARG A 46 -13.74 -0.29 -9.96
N ALA A 47 -13.45 -0.51 -11.25
CA ALA A 47 -12.68 -1.66 -11.71
C ALA A 47 -11.22 -1.57 -11.28
N PHE A 48 -10.54 -0.48 -11.64
CA PHE A 48 -9.11 -0.34 -11.45
C PHE A 48 -8.70 0.03 -10.02
N TYR A 49 -9.39 1.00 -9.41
CA TYR A 49 -9.05 1.42 -8.04
C TYR A 49 -9.82 0.62 -6.99
N GLY A 50 -11.08 0.29 -7.26
CA GLY A 50 -11.89 -0.50 -6.33
C GLY A 50 -11.55 -1.99 -6.37
N GLY A 51 -11.77 -2.63 -7.50
CA GLY A 51 -11.63 -4.08 -7.68
C GLY A 51 -10.20 -4.56 -7.47
N LEU A 52 -9.21 -3.87 -8.06
CA LEU A 52 -7.80 -4.23 -7.87
C LEU A 52 -7.38 -4.13 -6.41
N GLN A 53 -7.72 -3.04 -5.71
CA GLN A 53 -7.35 -2.88 -4.30
C GLN A 53 -8.04 -3.92 -3.40
N VAL A 54 -9.31 -4.24 -3.64
CA VAL A 54 -9.98 -5.33 -2.91
C VAL A 54 -9.27 -6.67 -3.16
N GLY A 55 -8.92 -6.96 -4.41
CA GLY A 55 -8.15 -8.16 -4.77
C GLY A 55 -6.80 -8.24 -4.05
N VAL A 56 -6.04 -7.14 -4.06
CA VAL A 56 -4.76 -7.03 -3.32
C VAL A 56 -4.99 -7.23 -1.83
N GLY A 57 -5.96 -6.54 -1.23
CA GLY A 57 -6.26 -6.67 0.19
C GLY A 57 -6.64 -8.10 0.60
N CYS A 58 -7.44 -8.80 -0.22
CA CYS A 58 -7.75 -10.22 -0.02
C CYS A 58 -6.50 -11.09 -0.11
N PHE A 59 -5.60 -10.81 -1.06
CA PHE A 59 -4.32 -11.52 -1.16
C PHE A 59 -3.44 -11.30 0.07
N LEU A 60 -3.36 -10.09 0.60
CA LEU A 60 -2.62 -9.79 1.83
C LEU A 60 -3.19 -10.56 3.03
N LEU A 61 -4.52 -10.64 3.16
CA LEU A 61 -5.17 -11.47 4.18
C LEU A 61 -4.86 -12.96 4.00
N TRP A 62 -4.83 -13.42 2.76
CA TRP A 62 -4.41 -14.79 2.45
C TRP A 62 -2.96 -15.04 2.91
N CYS A 63 -2.04 -14.12 2.65
CA CYS A 63 -0.64 -14.22 3.07
C CYS A 63 -0.47 -14.34 4.58
N MET A 64 -1.43 -13.87 5.38
CA MET A 64 -1.38 -14.00 6.84
C MET A 64 -1.56 -15.45 7.35
N ARG A 65 -2.07 -16.35 6.52
CA ARG A 65 -2.30 -17.76 6.90
C ARG A 65 -1.00 -18.53 7.12
N GLU A 66 0.06 -18.19 6.37
CA GLU A 66 1.34 -18.87 6.43
C GLU A 66 2.49 -17.89 6.68
N ARG A 67 3.35 -18.19 7.65
CA ARG A 67 4.49 -17.33 8.02
C ARG A 67 5.41 -17.01 6.85
N ARG A 68 5.62 -17.96 5.94
CA ARG A 68 6.46 -17.79 4.74
C ARG A 68 5.89 -16.78 3.75
N LEU A 69 4.55 -16.63 3.71
CA LEU A 69 3.87 -15.74 2.78
C LEU A 69 3.78 -14.29 3.28
N ILE A 70 3.95 -14.04 4.58
CA ILE A 70 3.88 -12.70 5.16
C ILE A 70 4.84 -11.74 4.43
N PHE A 71 6.07 -12.17 4.19
CA PHE A 71 7.05 -11.34 3.49
C PHE A 71 6.76 -11.18 2.00
N ALA A 72 6.11 -12.14 1.36
CA ALA A 72 5.64 -12.00 -0.02
C ALA A 72 4.54 -10.93 -0.11
N GLY A 73 3.59 -10.93 0.83
CA GLY A 73 2.56 -9.89 0.93
C GLY A 73 3.15 -8.50 1.18
N LEU A 74 4.08 -8.37 2.13
CA LEU A 74 4.78 -7.11 2.40
C LEU A 74 5.57 -6.62 1.19
N LEU A 75 6.22 -7.52 0.46
CA LEU A 75 6.99 -7.18 -0.74
C LEU A 75 6.10 -6.68 -1.86
N LEU A 76 4.97 -7.37 -2.11
CA LEU A 76 3.97 -6.92 -3.08
C LEU A 76 3.53 -5.48 -2.77
N GLU A 77 3.18 -5.22 -1.51
CA GLU A 77 2.72 -3.90 -1.09
C GLU A 77 3.80 -2.82 -1.26
N ALA A 78 5.05 -3.13 -0.90
CA ALA A 78 6.16 -2.20 -1.08
C ALA A 78 6.37 -1.82 -2.56
N PHE A 79 6.29 -2.79 -3.48
CA PHE A 79 6.41 -2.51 -4.90
C PHE A 79 5.19 -1.76 -5.45
N ALA A 80 3.99 -2.15 -5.07
CA ALA A 80 2.76 -1.50 -5.52
C ALA A 80 2.71 -0.03 -5.05
N VAL A 81 2.87 0.20 -3.75
CA VAL A 81 2.82 1.54 -3.16
C VAL A 81 4.04 2.37 -3.56
N GLY A 82 5.23 1.76 -3.62
CA GLY A 82 6.45 2.44 -4.08
C GLY A 82 6.33 2.89 -5.55
N GLY A 83 5.76 2.06 -6.41
CA GLY A 83 5.46 2.41 -7.79
C GLY A 83 4.50 3.59 -7.93
N VAL A 84 3.42 3.59 -7.12
CA VAL A 84 2.48 4.72 -7.06
C VAL A 84 3.19 6.00 -6.59
N GLY A 85 4.03 5.92 -5.55
CA GLY A 85 4.80 7.04 -5.03
C GLY A 85 5.74 7.64 -6.08
N ILE A 86 6.49 6.80 -6.79
CA ILE A 86 7.37 7.25 -7.88
C ILE A 86 6.55 7.94 -8.98
N ALA A 87 5.46 7.33 -9.43
CA ALA A 87 4.60 7.91 -10.46
C ALA A 87 3.99 9.26 -10.01
N ARG A 88 3.63 9.37 -8.72
CA ARG A 88 3.12 10.62 -8.14
C ARG A 88 4.18 11.73 -8.15
N VAL A 89 5.41 11.41 -7.76
CA VAL A 89 6.53 12.38 -7.82
C VAL A 89 6.76 12.84 -9.25
N LEU A 90 6.83 11.90 -10.20
CA LEU A 90 7.01 12.24 -11.62
C LEU A 90 5.86 13.11 -12.13
N GLY A 91 4.60 12.79 -11.81
CA GLY A 91 3.44 13.60 -12.18
C GLY A 91 3.53 15.02 -11.60
N MET A 92 3.82 15.17 -10.31
CA MET A 92 3.98 16.49 -9.69
C MET A 92 5.08 17.33 -10.35
N LEU A 93 6.17 16.70 -10.82
CA LEU A 93 7.26 17.39 -11.50
C LEU A 93 6.86 17.81 -12.94
N VAL A 94 6.22 16.92 -13.69
CA VAL A 94 5.82 17.17 -15.09
C VAL A 94 4.70 18.21 -15.17
N ASP A 95 3.69 18.07 -14.29
CA ASP A 95 2.49 18.91 -14.34
C ASP A 95 2.67 20.22 -13.53
N HIS A 96 3.78 20.39 -12.81
CA HIS A 96 4.05 21.52 -11.92
C HIS A 96 2.92 21.82 -10.93
N ALA A 97 2.21 20.76 -10.46
CA ALA A 97 1.00 20.86 -9.66
C ALA A 97 1.09 20.09 -8.33
N PRO A 98 2.06 20.40 -7.43
CA PRO A 98 2.09 19.81 -6.10
C PRO A 98 0.93 20.36 -5.26
N THR A 99 0.01 19.49 -4.85
CA THR A 99 -1.09 19.85 -3.94
C THR A 99 -0.90 19.19 -2.57
N ALA A 100 -1.57 19.71 -1.54
CA ALA A 100 -1.56 19.09 -0.22
C ALA A 100 -2.03 17.62 -0.27
N TYR A 101 -3.01 17.31 -1.13
CA TYR A 101 -3.47 15.94 -1.37
C TYR A 101 -2.32 15.04 -1.85
N HIS A 102 -1.54 15.47 -2.85
CA HIS A 102 -0.43 14.68 -3.37
C HIS A 102 0.68 14.48 -2.34
N LEU A 103 1.02 15.52 -1.58
CA LEU A 103 2.06 15.45 -0.54
C LEU A 103 1.66 14.54 0.61
N THR A 104 0.38 14.59 1.06
CA THR A 104 -0.12 13.71 2.11
C THR A 104 -0.08 12.25 1.68
N ASN A 105 -0.54 11.94 0.47
CA ASN A 105 -0.51 10.57 -0.03
C ASN A 105 0.94 10.08 -0.22
N LEU A 106 1.84 10.91 -0.73
CA LEU A 106 3.25 10.58 -0.85
C LEU A 106 3.88 10.25 0.52
N ALA A 107 3.54 11.01 1.56
CA ALA A 107 4.01 10.71 2.92
C ALA A 107 3.54 9.33 3.41
N VAL A 108 2.29 8.94 3.12
CA VAL A 108 1.76 7.60 3.43
C VAL A 108 2.52 6.53 2.65
N GLU A 109 2.76 6.74 1.35
CA GLU A 109 3.46 5.82 0.47
C GLU A 109 4.90 5.59 0.94
N VAL A 110 5.65 6.65 1.23
CA VAL A 110 7.02 6.57 1.76
C VAL A 110 7.04 5.87 3.12
N THR A 111 6.11 6.21 4.02
CA THR A 111 6.01 5.57 5.33
C THR A 111 5.78 4.07 5.20
N THR A 112 4.90 3.65 4.31
CA THR A 112 4.62 2.24 4.05
C THR A 112 5.88 1.50 3.58
N VAL A 113 6.59 2.04 2.58
CA VAL A 113 7.82 1.43 2.08
C VAL A 113 8.90 1.33 3.17
N VAL A 114 9.06 2.38 3.98
CA VAL A 114 10.01 2.39 5.11
C VAL A 114 9.64 1.33 6.16
N LEU A 115 8.37 1.22 6.54
CA LEU A 115 7.94 0.21 7.51
C LEU A 115 8.16 -1.22 7.00
N VAL A 116 7.92 -1.45 5.70
CA VAL A 116 8.23 -2.74 5.08
C VAL A 116 9.73 -3.01 5.08
N ALA A 117 10.57 -2.02 4.72
CA ALA A 117 12.03 -2.16 4.77
C ALA A 117 12.53 -2.47 6.19
N VAL A 118 11.95 -1.85 7.22
CA VAL A 118 12.23 -2.17 8.64
C VAL A 118 11.83 -3.61 8.98
N ALA A 119 10.68 -4.10 8.49
CA ALA A 119 10.29 -5.49 8.69
C ALA A 119 11.31 -6.47 8.08
N PHE A 120 11.81 -6.18 6.88
CA PHE A 120 12.85 -7.00 6.24
C PHE A 120 14.20 -6.93 6.95
N SER A 121 14.61 -5.76 7.44
CA SER A 121 15.89 -5.61 8.18
C SER A 121 15.89 -6.39 9.50
N ARG A 122 14.75 -6.43 10.19
CA ARG A 122 14.57 -7.23 11.42
C ARG A 122 14.69 -8.73 11.17
N ARG A 123 14.22 -9.20 10.01
CA ARG A 123 14.35 -10.61 9.62
C ARG A 123 15.81 -11.02 9.39
N ARG A 124 16.67 -10.10 8.90
CA ARG A 124 18.06 -10.38 8.52
C ARG A 124 19.04 -10.38 9.69
N ARG A 125 18.62 -9.96 10.91
CA ARG A 125 19.45 -10.06 12.10
C ARG A 125 19.39 -11.50 12.62
N PRO A 126 20.40 -12.33 12.40
CA PRO A 126 20.55 -13.59 13.12
C PRO A 126 20.75 -13.25 14.60
N ALA A 127 20.45 -14.19 15.47
CA ALA A 127 20.80 -14.12 16.89
C ALA A 127 22.34 -14.24 17.01
N ASP A 128 23.08 -13.18 16.70
CA ASP A 128 24.56 -13.11 16.82
C ASP A 128 25.03 -13.07 18.27
N GLY A 129 24.16 -13.42 19.23
CA GLY A 129 24.47 -13.46 20.66
C GLY A 129 24.74 -14.84 21.24
N ALA A 130 24.76 -15.91 20.45
CA ALA A 130 24.91 -17.29 20.98
C ALA A 130 26.27 -17.94 20.66
N ALA A 131 27.17 -17.27 19.98
CA ALA A 131 28.47 -17.83 19.56
C ALA A 131 29.66 -17.44 20.46
N ASP A 132 29.52 -16.54 21.42
CA ASP A 132 30.62 -16.09 22.29
C ASP A 132 30.66 -16.73 23.70
N LEU A 133 29.92 -17.81 23.92
CA LEU A 133 29.93 -18.56 25.21
C LEU A 133 30.21 -20.05 25.02
N ALA A 134 31.12 -20.44 24.12
CA ALA A 134 31.62 -21.81 24.04
C ALA A 134 33.13 -21.85 24.14
#